data_3ab52a6586c3fb97157c1c60e1cc8058
#
_entry.id   3ab52a6586c3fb97157c1c60e1cc8058
#
_cell.length_a   1.000
_cell.length_b   1.000
_cell.length_c   1.000
_cell.angle_alpha   90.00
_cell.angle_beta   90.00
_cell.angle_gamma   90.00
#
_symmetry.space_group_name_H-M   'P 1'
#
loop_
_entity.id
_entity.type
_entity.pdbx_description
1 polymer ?
#
loop_
_entity_poly.entity_id
_entity_poly.type
_entity_poly.pdbx_seq_one_letter_code
_entity_poly.pdbx_strand_id
1 'polypeptide(L)'
;MHKILFVSHCILNTAAKVVRYGDAGKKEEESRLEFVVKTVEQGIQLVQLPCPEFTLYGPGRWGHTREQFDNPFFREHCRKILEPILTQMKAYMAPGERGRFSVLGVVGIDGSPSCGVSRTCSGCWGGEFSRRTDLQEVL
;
A
#
# COMPACT_ATOMS: atom_id res chain seq x y z
N MET A 1 -11.75 -24.60 1.10
CA MET A 1 -10.46 -23.91 0.97
C MET A 1 -10.62 -22.44 1.28
N HIS A 2 -9.83 -21.92 2.19
CA HIS A 2 -9.82 -20.51 2.49
C HIS A 2 -8.97 -19.75 1.47
N LYS A 3 -9.56 -18.73 0.85
CA LYS A 3 -8.85 -17.84 -0.06
C LYS A 3 -8.30 -16.65 0.71
N ILE A 4 -7.03 -16.33 0.54
CA ILE A 4 -6.34 -15.30 1.31
C ILE A 4 -5.71 -14.30 0.34
N LEU A 5 -5.95 -13.02 0.60
CA LEU A 5 -5.42 -11.92 -0.19
C LEU A 5 -4.71 -10.92 0.73
N PHE A 6 -3.44 -10.66 0.43
CA PHE A 6 -2.66 -9.67 1.15
C PHE A 6 -2.87 -8.31 0.48
N VAL A 7 -3.18 -7.30 1.27
CA VAL A 7 -3.51 -5.97 0.74
C VAL A 7 -2.67 -4.89 1.39
N SER A 8 -2.35 -3.85 0.64
CA SER A 8 -1.67 -2.67 1.18
C SER A 8 -2.44 -2.10 2.35
N HIS A 9 -1.72 -1.53 3.31
CA HIS A 9 -2.27 -1.04 4.58
C HIS A 9 -3.48 -0.12 4.39
N CYS A 10 -3.38 0.84 3.48
CA CYS A 10 -4.41 1.86 3.26
C CYS A 10 -5.64 1.35 2.51
N ILE A 11 -5.66 0.12 2.03
CA ILE A 11 -6.88 -0.48 1.49
C ILE A 11 -7.88 -0.72 2.61
N LEU A 12 -7.43 -1.13 3.79
CA LEU A 12 -8.28 -1.35 4.95
C LEU A 12 -8.35 -0.14 5.89
N ASN A 13 -7.35 0.73 5.86
CA ASN A 13 -7.28 1.91 6.73
C ASN A 13 -6.84 3.14 5.94
N THR A 14 -7.80 3.86 5.40
CA THR A 14 -7.52 5.07 4.63
C THR A 14 -7.02 6.23 5.47
N ALA A 15 -7.19 6.18 6.79
CA ALA A 15 -6.63 7.20 7.69
C ALA A 15 -5.10 7.22 7.69
N ALA A 16 -4.45 6.15 7.25
CA ALA A 16 -3.00 6.07 7.11
C ALA A 16 -2.46 6.79 5.86
N LYS A 17 -3.33 7.20 4.95
CA LYS A 17 -2.93 7.87 3.69
C LYS A 17 -2.51 9.31 3.93
N VAL A 18 -1.66 9.80 3.03
CA VAL A 18 -1.36 11.23 2.93
C VAL A 18 -2.66 11.98 2.60
N VAL A 19 -2.87 13.13 3.21
CA VAL A 19 -4.05 13.96 2.97
C VAL A 19 -4.10 14.37 1.50
N ARG A 20 -5.25 14.16 0.88
CA ARG A 20 -5.53 14.59 -0.49
C ARG A 20 -6.72 15.54 -0.49
N TYR A 21 -6.64 16.53 -1.36
CA TYR A 21 -7.68 17.54 -1.54
C TYR A 21 -8.40 17.32 -2.88
N GLY A 22 -9.71 17.63 -2.91
CA GLY A 22 -10.53 17.57 -4.10
C GLY A 22 -11.16 16.21 -4.38
N ASP A 23 -11.70 16.06 -5.61
CA ASP A 23 -12.54 14.91 -5.98
C ASP A 23 -11.75 13.60 -6.19
N ALA A 24 -10.45 13.70 -6.47
CA ALA A 24 -9.60 12.51 -6.66
C ALA A 24 -9.60 11.62 -5.42
N GLY A 25 -9.57 12.22 -4.23
CA GLY A 25 -9.63 11.49 -2.97
C GLY A 25 -10.95 10.76 -2.76
N LYS A 26 -12.07 11.36 -3.18
CA LYS A 26 -13.40 10.75 -3.08
C LYS A 26 -13.54 9.53 -3.99
N LYS A 27 -13.09 9.65 -5.25
CA LYS A 27 -13.12 8.54 -6.21
C LYS A 27 -12.29 7.36 -5.74
N GLU A 28 -11.11 7.63 -5.21
CA GLU A 28 -10.23 6.62 -4.66
C GLU A 28 -10.89 5.89 -3.48
N GLU A 29 -11.53 6.64 -2.59
CA GLU A 29 -12.25 6.07 -1.43
C GLU A 29 -13.43 5.20 -1.88
N GLU A 30 -14.20 5.63 -2.86
CA GLU A 30 -15.32 4.86 -3.40
C GLU A 30 -14.85 3.55 -4.05
N SER A 31 -13.80 3.60 -4.86
CA SER A 31 -13.22 2.42 -5.51
C SER A 31 -12.67 1.44 -4.49
N ARG A 32 -12.00 1.93 -3.47
CA ARG A 32 -11.47 1.13 -2.38
C ARG A 32 -12.59 0.45 -1.61
N LEU A 33 -13.63 1.17 -1.24
CA LEU A 33 -14.77 0.62 -0.50
C LEU A 33 -15.48 -0.47 -1.32
N GLU A 34 -15.72 -0.24 -2.60
CA GLU A 34 -16.30 -1.22 -3.49
C GLU A 34 -15.46 -2.50 -3.55
N PHE A 35 -14.15 -2.35 -3.70
CA PHE A 35 -13.22 -3.49 -3.72
C PHE A 35 -13.29 -4.30 -2.43
N VAL A 36 -13.23 -3.65 -1.27
CA VAL A 36 -13.23 -4.33 0.04
C VAL A 36 -14.57 -5.06 0.25
N VAL A 37 -15.69 -4.39 -0.02
CA VAL A 37 -17.01 -4.99 0.16
C VAL A 37 -17.17 -6.22 -0.72
N LYS A 38 -16.88 -6.13 -2.01
CA LYS A 38 -16.98 -7.25 -2.94
C LYS A 38 -16.09 -8.42 -2.53
N THR A 39 -14.85 -8.12 -2.10
CA THR A 39 -13.90 -9.14 -1.69
C THR A 39 -14.40 -9.91 -0.47
N VAL A 40 -14.89 -9.20 0.53
CA VAL A 40 -15.42 -9.82 1.75
C VAL A 40 -16.69 -10.60 1.47
N GLU A 41 -17.58 -10.09 0.62
CA GLU A 41 -18.82 -10.79 0.22
C GLU A 41 -18.52 -12.11 -0.50
N GLN A 42 -17.41 -12.20 -1.22
CA GLN A 42 -16.96 -13.44 -1.86
C GLN A 42 -16.29 -14.43 -0.90
N GLY A 43 -16.21 -14.09 0.38
CA GLY A 43 -15.58 -14.94 1.39
C GLY A 43 -14.05 -14.94 1.36
N ILE A 44 -13.43 -13.99 0.69
CA ILE A 44 -11.97 -13.86 0.65
C ILE A 44 -11.48 -13.23 1.96
N GLN A 45 -10.48 -13.85 2.58
CA GLN A 45 -9.88 -13.34 3.81
C GLN A 45 -8.81 -12.30 3.45
N LEU A 46 -8.86 -11.13 4.11
CA LEU A 46 -7.92 -10.04 3.85
C LEU A 46 -6.86 -9.99 4.96
N VAL A 47 -5.61 -9.91 4.57
CA VAL A 47 -4.49 -9.70 5.49
C VAL A 47 -3.86 -8.36 5.14
N GLN A 48 -3.83 -7.45 6.12
CA GLN A 48 -3.29 -6.11 5.94
C GLN A 48 -1.76 -6.12 6.01
N LEU A 49 -1.11 -5.53 5.01
CA LEU A 49 0.32 -5.30 5.04
C LEU A 49 0.62 -4.04 5.86
N PRO A 50 1.78 -3.97 6.54
CA PRO A 50 2.22 -2.73 7.17
C PRO A 50 2.55 -1.68 6.10
N CYS A 51 2.31 -0.41 6.42
CA CYS A 51 2.65 0.69 5.52
C CYS A 51 4.09 1.13 5.75
N PRO A 52 4.97 1.04 4.73
CA PRO A 52 6.37 1.47 4.90
C PRO A 52 6.50 2.95 5.24
N GLU A 53 5.65 3.79 4.71
CA GLU A 53 5.68 5.22 4.95
C GLU A 53 5.14 5.58 6.32
N PHE A 54 3.98 5.05 6.69
CA PHE A 54 3.34 5.31 7.98
C PHE A 54 4.22 4.84 9.13
N THR A 55 4.81 3.66 9.03
CA THR A 55 5.65 3.10 10.09
C THR A 55 6.99 3.80 10.24
N LEU A 56 7.42 4.56 9.23
CA LEU A 56 8.67 5.32 9.27
C LEU A 56 8.45 6.79 9.63
N TYR A 57 7.40 7.42 9.06
CA TYR A 57 7.17 8.86 9.18
C TYR A 57 5.92 9.24 9.99
N GLY A 58 5.03 8.28 10.25
CA GLY A 58 3.77 8.57 10.94
C GLY A 58 2.71 9.25 10.06
N PRO A 59 1.60 9.70 10.65
CA PRO A 59 0.47 10.25 9.91
C PRO A 59 0.69 11.67 9.36
N GLY A 60 1.58 12.44 9.97
CA GLY A 60 1.84 13.84 9.60
C GLY A 60 2.90 14.00 8.51
N ARG A 61 2.97 13.07 7.57
CA ARG A 61 3.96 13.09 6.52
C ARG A 61 3.48 13.76 5.24
N TRP A 62 4.44 14.14 4.40
CA TRP A 62 4.20 14.68 3.08
C TRP A 62 4.16 13.56 2.02
N GLY A 63 3.63 13.87 0.84
CA GLY A 63 3.76 13.01 -0.31
C GLY A 63 5.22 12.89 -0.74
N HIS A 64 5.62 11.67 -1.10
CA HIS A 64 6.98 11.35 -1.53
C HIS A 64 6.97 10.76 -2.94
N THR A 65 8.15 10.60 -3.51
CA THR A 65 8.36 9.93 -4.78
C THR A 65 9.22 8.69 -4.60
N ARG A 66 9.20 7.81 -5.59
CA ARG A 66 10.00 6.57 -5.58
C ARG A 66 11.48 6.86 -5.33
N GLU A 67 12.02 7.91 -5.95
CA GLU A 67 13.43 8.27 -5.84
C GLU A 67 13.83 8.64 -4.41
N GLN A 68 12.90 9.20 -3.63
CA GLN A 68 13.14 9.53 -2.22
C GLN A 68 13.25 8.28 -1.35
N PHE A 69 12.62 7.18 -1.77
CA PHE A 69 12.64 5.90 -1.07
C PHE A 69 13.70 4.93 -1.61
N ASP A 70 14.33 5.27 -2.72
CA ASP A 70 15.36 4.41 -3.33
C ASP A 70 16.72 4.60 -2.64
N ASN A 71 16.79 4.12 -1.40
CA ASN A 71 17.99 4.19 -0.57
C ASN A 71 18.08 2.98 0.37
N PRO A 72 19.29 2.63 0.87
CA PRO A 72 19.50 1.48 1.72
C PRO A 72 18.71 1.50 3.04
N PHE A 73 18.50 2.67 3.63
CA PHE A 73 17.79 2.80 4.89
C PHE A 73 16.32 2.45 4.74
N PHE A 74 15.68 2.95 3.70
CA PHE A 74 14.29 2.64 3.44
C PHE A 74 14.10 1.17 3.09
N ARG A 75 14.99 0.59 2.28
CA ARG A 75 14.94 -0.85 1.96
C ARG A 75 15.07 -1.71 3.19
N GLU A 76 15.97 -1.38 4.11
CA GLU A 76 16.13 -2.11 5.37
C GLU A 76 14.87 -2.01 6.23
N HIS A 77 14.27 -0.83 6.31
CA HIS A 77 12.99 -0.63 6.99
C HIS A 77 11.90 -1.51 6.41
N CYS A 78 11.76 -1.56 5.08
CA CYS A 78 10.80 -2.42 4.40
C CYS A 78 11.04 -3.90 4.70
N ARG A 79 12.28 -4.36 4.68
CA ARG A 79 12.62 -5.76 5.04
C ARG A 79 12.16 -6.09 6.44
N LYS A 80 12.44 -5.22 7.40
CA LYS A 80 12.07 -5.41 8.81
C LYS A 80 10.56 -5.56 8.99
N ILE A 81 9.77 -4.66 8.43
CA ILE A 81 8.33 -4.67 8.63
C ILE A 81 7.64 -5.79 7.86
N LEU A 82 8.23 -6.26 6.74
CA LEU A 82 7.66 -7.31 5.91
C LEU A 82 8.06 -8.72 6.35
N GLU A 83 9.09 -8.88 7.15
CA GLU A 83 9.54 -10.21 7.60
C GLU A 83 8.43 -11.03 8.27
N PRO A 84 7.67 -10.51 9.23
CA PRO A 84 6.55 -11.26 9.83
C PRO A 84 5.46 -11.62 8.81
N ILE A 85 5.24 -10.76 7.83
CA ILE A 85 4.24 -11.00 6.78
C ILE A 85 4.69 -12.14 5.86
N LEU A 86 5.96 -12.14 5.47
CA LEU A 86 6.52 -13.22 4.66
C LEU A 86 6.46 -14.56 5.40
N THR A 87 6.72 -14.57 6.69
CA THR A 87 6.58 -15.75 7.54
C THR A 87 5.14 -16.25 7.56
N GLN A 88 4.17 -15.33 7.67
CA GLN A 88 2.75 -15.68 7.62
C GLN A 88 2.35 -16.25 6.26
N MET A 89 2.81 -15.65 5.15
CA MET A 89 2.58 -16.19 3.81
C MET A 89 3.12 -17.62 3.68
N LYS A 90 4.33 -17.84 4.13
CA LYS A 90 4.94 -19.17 4.11
C LYS A 90 4.15 -20.19 4.92
N ALA A 91 3.58 -19.78 6.06
CA ALA A 91 2.75 -20.63 6.89
C ALA A 91 1.48 -21.09 6.13
N TYR A 92 0.81 -20.18 5.42
CA TYR A 92 -0.36 -20.53 4.61
C TYR A 92 -0.01 -21.41 3.40
N MET A 93 1.21 -21.31 2.89
CA MET A 93 1.68 -22.05 1.72
C MET A 93 2.44 -23.32 2.08
N ALA A 94 2.58 -23.63 3.36
CA ALA A 94 3.34 -24.79 3.82
C ALA A 94 2.75 -26.11 3.27
N PRO A 95 3.59 -27.10 2.88
CA PRO A 95 3.11 -28.36 2.33
C PRO A 95 2.15 -29.13 3.23
N GLY A 96 2.29 -29.01 4.56
CA GLY A 96 1.38 -29.62 5.53
C GLY A 96 -0.03 -29.03 5.55
N GLU A 97 -0.20 -27.86 4.97
CA GLU A 97 -1.49 -27.15 4.90
C GLU A 97 -2.13 -27.29 3.50
N ARG A 98 -1.64 -28.19 2.69
CA ARG A 98 -2.10 -28.37 1.31
C ARG A 98 -3.61 -28.62 1.25
N GLY A 99 -4.30 -27.84 0.41
CA GLY A 99 -5.76 -27.93 0.23
C GLY A 99 -6.58 -27.12 1.22
N ARG A 100 -5.99 -26.56 2.27
CA ARG A 100 -6.71 -25.72 3.23
C ARG A 100 -6.73 -24.25 2.83
N PHE A 101 -5.68 -23.75 2.22
CA PHE A 101 -5.49 -22.34 1.91
C PHE A 101 -5.10 -22.13 0.45
N SER A 102 -5.59 -21.02 -0.11
CA SER A 102 -5.15 -20.52 -1.40
C SER A 102 -4.74 -19.07 -1.24
N VAL A 103 -3.46 -18.77 -1.37
CA VAL A 103 -2.94 -17.40 -1.36
C VAL A 103 -3.12 -16.83 -2.77
N LEU A 104 -4.02 -15.87 -2.92
CA LEU A 104 -4.38 -15.30 -4.21
C LEU A 104 -3.33 -14.33 -4.74
N GLY A 105 -2.66 -13.61 -3.85
CA GLY A 105 -1.65 -12.65 -4.21
C GLY A 105 -1.58 -11.46 -3.28
N VAL A 106 -0.99 -10.39 -3.78
CA VAL A 106 -0.82 -9.11 -3.07
C VAL A 106 -1.43 -7.99 -3.91
N VAL A 107 -2.23 -7.16 -3.28
CA VAL A 107 -2.83 -5.98 -3.91
C VAL A 107 -2.11 -4.73 -3.42
N GLY A 108 -1.52 -3.99 -4.36
CA GLY A 108 -0.86 -2.71 -4.10
C GLY A 108 -1.75 -1.52 -4.47
N ILE A 109 -1.17 -0.34 -4.38
CA ILE A 109 -1.81 0.92 -4.76
C ILE A 109 -0.99 1.56 -5.87
N ASP A 110 -1.51 1.56 -7.08
CA ASP A 110 -0.84 2.23 -8.20
C ASP A 110 -0.80 3.75 -7.98
N GLY A 111 0.33 4.33 -8.35
CA GLY A 111 0.63 5.74 -8.08
C GLY A 111 1.30 5.99 -6.73
N SER A 112 1.33 5.01 -5.83
CA SER A 112 2.07 5.09 -4.57
C SER A 112 3.56 4.90 -4.80
N PRO A 113 4.43 5.69 -4.15
CA PRO A 113 5.88 5.50 -4.27
C PRO A 113 6.41 4.25 -3.58
N SER A 114 5.64 3.66 -2.65
CA SER A 114 6.05 2.47 -1.90
C SER A 114 5.21 1.22 -2.21
N CYS A 115 3.98 1.38 -2.69
CA CYS A 115 3.03 0.27 -2.88
C CYS A 115 2.57 0.10 -4.32
N GLY A 116 3.09 0.86 -5.27
CA GLY A 116 2.73 0.76 -6.69
C GLY A 116 3.20 -0.55 -7.31
N VAL A 117 2.35 -1.17 -8.13
CA VAL A 117 2.64 -2.41 -8.83
C VAL A 117 2.95 -2.13 -10.31
N SER A 118 2.01 -1.51 -11.02
CA SER A 118 2.16 -1.15 -12.44
C SER A 118 2.65 0.27 -12.61
N ARG A 119 2.33 1.15 -11.67
CA ARG A 119 2.69 2.58 -11.70
C ARG A 119 3.15 3.04 -10.35
N THR A 120 4.06 4.00 -10.34
CA THR A 120 4.56 4.63 -9.11
C THR A 120 4.67 6.13 -9.32
N CYS A 121 4.75 6.87 -8.24
CA CYS A 121 5.01 8.30 -8.26
C CYS A 121 6.52 8.52 -8.33
N SER A 122 7.00 9.20 -9.37
CA SER A 122 8.41 9.54 -9.54
C SER A 122 8.62 11.04 -9.70
N GLY A 123 9.76 11.53 -9.28
CA GLY A 123 10.10 12.94 -9.34
C GLY A 123 11.42 13.19 -8.63
N CYS A 124 11.90 14.40 -8.69
CA CYS A 124 13.16 14.76 -8.07
C CYS A 124 12.95 15.72 -6.89
N TRP A 125 13.23 16.98 -7.06
CA TRP A 125 13.06 17.97 -6.02
C TRP A 125 11.59 18.22 -5.67
N GLY A 126 11.26 18.28 -4.39
CA GLY A 126 9.91 18.54 -3.92
C GLY A 126 8.95 17.35 -3.95
N GLY A 127 9.40 16.17 -4.35
CA GLY A 127 8.57 14.95 -4.35
C GLY A 127 7.33 15.09 -5.20
N GLU A 128 6.19 14.60 -4.72
CA GLU A 128 4.89 14.71 -5.40
C GLU A 128 4.51 16.16 -5.69
N PHE A 129 4.92 17.08 -4.83
CA PHE A 129 4.58 18.49 -4.96
C PHE A 129 5.21 19.14 -6.19
N SER A 130 6.34 18.65 -6.66
CA SER A 130 7.01 19.20 -7.85
C SER A 130 6.15 19.08 -9.12
N ARG A 131 5.13 18.25 -9.12
CA ARG A 131 4.23 17.99 -10.26
C ARG A 131 2.88 18.68 -10.14
N ARG A 132 2.62 19.34 -9.02
CA ARG A 132 1.34 20.00 -8.77
C ARG A 132 1.42 21.45 -9.19
N THR A 133 0.64 21.80 -10.21
CA THR A 133 0.60 23.15 -10.77
C THR A 133 0.19 24.19 -9.73
N ASP A 134 -0.76 23.84 -8.86
CA ASP A 134 -1.26 24.73 -7.81
C ASP A 134 -0.18 25.09 -6.78
N LEU A 135 0.76 24.16 -6.53
CA LEU A 135 1.86 24.41 -5.62
C LEU A 135 3.01 25.16 -6.28
N GLN A 136 3.23 24.93 -7.58
CA GLN A 136 4.24 25.66 -8.34
C GLN A 136 3.92 27.15 -8.43
N GLU A 137 2.66 27.51 -8.45
CA GLU A 137 2.24 28.91 -8.44
C GLU A 137 2.51 29.59 -7.09
N VAL A 138 2.56 28.83 -6.00
CA VAL A 138 2.81 29.34 -4.65
C VAL A 138 4.31 29.41 -4.33
N LEU A 139 5.08 28.55 -4.92
CA LEU A 139 6.53 28.47 -4.72
C LEU A 139 7.30 29.36 -5.67
#